data_31887215a0fe23c031b120571a7a4423
#
_entry.id   31887215a0fe23c031b120571a7a4423
#
_cell.length_a   1.000
_cell.length_b   1.000
_cell.length_c   1.000
_cell.angle_alpha   90.00
_cell.angle_beta   90.00
_cell.angle_gamma   90.00
#
_symmetry.space_group_name_H-M   'P 1'
#
loop_
_entity.id
_entity.type
_entity.pdbx_description
1 polymer ?
#
loop_
_entity_poly.entity_id
_entity_poly.type
_entity_poly.pdbx_seq_one_letter_code
_entity_poly.pdbx_strand_id
1 'polypeptide(L)'
;MSAPGTMLDMDIPFAGIKMTRSDPQKKPNLPWGFSIYRCTFKDDIAWNKMLQLIQQNVQENLELSLPPGEERTELLEAHNLVIHDDPKFDGATSHEVRDHFHGWVAEQLPKVVNTSEKLQRILQSHSETDLYAGPEYGFGARFNLALFVDDICLESMDYMLDPVVKVMYKQWGDLSPEERSYKIDPEWHDGTTDEWEEDVGWMYMLVAEYVDTYDRFAWTHNAIWFDEYIRPPLMYHQYDEANLPGFWRN
;
A
#
# COMPACT_ATOMS: atom_id res chain seq x y z
N MET A 1 -29.20 24.92 -7.12
CA MET A 1 -28.62 24.09 -8.18
C MET A 1 -27.67 23.13 -7.49
N SER A 2 -28.15 21.94 -7.20
CA SER A 2 -27.37 20.88 -6.55
C SER A 2 -26.49 20.24 -7.60
N ALA A 3 -25.18 20.17 -7.35
CA ALA A 3 -24.28 19.36 -8.16
C ALA A 3 -24.70 17.90 -8.08
N PRO A 4 -24.72 17.14 -9.17
CA PRO A 4 -24.94 15.72 -9.10
C PRO A 4 -23.69 15.08 -8.52
N GLY A 5 -23.73 14.76 -7.23
CA GLY A 5 -22.85 13.75 -6.67
C GLY A 5 -23.26 12.41 -7.31
N THR A 6 -22.54 11.99 -8.31
CA THR A 6 -22.61 10.64 -8.82
C THR A 6 -22.18 9.73 -7.67
N MET A 7 -23.15 9.11 -6.98
CA MET A 7 -22.95 7.85 -6.31
C MET A 7 -22.43 6.91 -7.40
N LEU A 8 -21.12 6.69 -7.40
CA LEU A 8 -20.51 5.71 -8.28
C LEU A 8 -21.05 4.34 -7.90
N ASP A 9 -21.44 3.62 -8.93
CA ASP A 9 -21.96 2.27 -8.85
C ASP A 9 -20.95 1.40 -8.05
N MET A 10 -21.19 1.24 -6.75
CA MET A 10 -20.38 0.39 -5.88
C MET A 10 -20.50 -1.10 -6.23
N ASP A 11 -21.29 -1.41 -7.27
CA ASP A 11 -21.55 -2.77 -7.75
C ASP A 11 -20.58 -3.25 -8.85
N ILE A 12 -19.64 -2.41 -9.30
CA ILE A 12 -18.66 -2.82 -10.33
C ILE A 12 -17.40 -3.39 -9.64
N PRO A 13 -17.16 -4.71 -9.69
CA PRO A 13 -15.95 -5.28 -9.11
C PRO A 13 -14.70 -4.64 -9.69
N PHE A 14 -13.74 -4.32 -8.81
CA PHE A 14 -12.43 -3.74 -9.17
C PHE A 14 -12.53 -2.41 -9.94
N ALA A 15 -13.50 -1.57 -9.56
CA ALA A 15 -13.75 -0.28 -10.19
C ALA A 15 -12.54 0.65 -10.11
N GLY A 16 -11.85 0.70 -8.97
CA GLY A 16 -10.65 1.50 -8.77
C GLY A 16 -9.49 1.06 -9.66
N ILE A 17 -9.22 -0.25 -9.72
CA ILE A 17 -8.19 -0.83 -10.60
C ILE A 17 -8.50 -0.52 -12.06
N LYS A 18 -9.72 -0.78 -12.50
CA LYS A 18 -10.18 -0.55 -13.89
C LYS A 18 -10.06 0.93 -14.27
N MET A 19 -10.53 1.82 -13.42
CA MET A 19 -10.48 3.26 -13.66
C MET A 19 -9.04 3.76 -13.74
N THR A 20 -8.17 3.30 -12.83
CA THR A 20 -6.77 3.68 -12.84
C THR A 20 -6.06 3.21 -14.11
N ARG A 21 -6.39 2.03 -14.63
CA ARG A 21 -5.81 1.47 -15.86
C ARG A 21 -6.38 2.07 -17.14
N SER A 22 -7.62 2.55 -17.12
CA SER A 22 -8.28 3.19 -18.27
C SER A 22 -8.06 4.71 -18.37
N ASP A 23 -7.33 5.31 -17.42
CA ASP A 23 -7.08 6.74 -17.40
C ASP A 23 -6.27 7.18 -18.66
N PRO A 24 -6.80 8.10 -19.48
CA PRO A 24 -6.13 8.53 -20.71
C PRO A 24 -4.83 9.31 -20.47
N GLN A 25 -4.57 9.76 -19.25
CA GLN A 25 -3.30 10.39 -18.88
C GLN A 25 -2.18 9.37 -18.67
N LYS A 26 -2.50 8.10 -18.63
CA LYS A 26 -1.57 6.99 -18.42
C LYS A 26 -1.34 6.22 -19.70
N LYS A 27 -0.21 5.54 -19.76
CA LYS A 27 0.03 4.56 -20.83
C LYS A 27 -0.98 3.43 -20.72
N PRO A 28 -1.42 2.85 -21.85
CA PRO A 28 -2.31 1.70 -21.82
C PRO A 28 -1.66 0.50 -21.13
N ASN A 29 -2.49 -0.39 -20.61
CA ASN A 29 -2.07 -1.67 -20.03
C ASN A 29 -1.11 -1.54 -18.84
N LEU A 30 -1.32 -0.52 -17.97
CA LEU A 30 -0.54 -0.40 -16.75
C LEU A 30 -0.74 -1.62 -15.85
N PRO A 31 0.35 -2.14 -15.28
CA PRO A 31 0.23 -3.15 -14.25
C PRO A 31 -0.40 -2.55 -12.98
N TRP A 32 -1.09 -3.39 -12.22
CA TRP A 32 -1.57 -3.09 -10.89
C TRP A 32 -0.92 -4.00 -9.86
N GLY A 33 -0.99 -3.63 -8.59
CA GLY A 33 -0.33 -4.30 -7.48
C GLY A 33 0.70 -3.40 -6.79
N PHE A 34 0.95 -3.67 -5.53
CA PHE A 34 1.84 -2.87 -4.70
C PHE A 34 3.33 -3.10 -5.01
N SER A 35 4.17 -2.16 -4.59
CA SER A 35 5.56 -2.45 -4.25
C SER A 35 5.61 -3.14 -2.89
N ILE A 36 6.42 -4.18 -2.73
CA ILE A 36 6.58 -4.92 -1.48
C ILE A 36 8.06 -5.00 -1.10
N TYR A 37 8.37 -4.63 0.14
CA TYR A 37 9.70 -4.60 0.71
C TYR A 37 9.90 -5.77 1.66
N ARG A 38 11.00 -6.49 1.48
CA ARG A 38 11.44 -7.49 2.42
C ARG A 38 12.31 -6.83 3.50
N CYS A 39 11.78 -6.72 4.73
CA CYS A 39 12.48 -6.09 5.85
C CYS A 39 12.96 -7.10 6.91
N THR A 40 12.99 -8.40 6.56
CA THR A 40 13.61 -9.46 7.33
C THR A 40 14.13 -10.56 6.43
N PHE A 41 15.34 -11.04 6.72
CA PHE A 41 16.05 -12.07 5.96
C PHE A 41 16.31 -13.33 6.80
N LYS A 42 15.58 -13.50 7.91
CA LYS A 42 15.76 -14.62 8.82
C LYS A 42 15.15 -15.92 8.31
N ASP A 43 14.11 -15.82 7.47
CA ASP A 43 13.37 -16.99 6.96
C ASP A 43 12.94 -16.79 5.49
N ASP A 44 13.70 -17.40 4.58
CA ASP A 44 13.39 -17.37 3.15
C ASP A 44 12.15 -18.19 2.80
N ILE A 45 11.86 -19.24 3.57
CA ILE A 45 10.70 -20.10 3.32
C ILE A 45 9.43 -19.34 3.67
N ALA A 46 9.39 -18.69 4.85
CA ALA A 46 8.27 -17.86 5.27
C ALA A 46 8.06 -16.69 4.32
N TRP A 47 9.13 -16.01 3.86
CA TRP A 47 9.04 -14.96 2.87
C TRP A 47 8.38 -15.44 1.57
N ASN A 48 8.85 -16.53 1.01
CA ASN A 48 8.28 -17.10 -0.21
C ASN A 48 6.82 -17.53 -0.03
N LYS A 49 6.47 -18.08 1.14
CA LYS A 49 5.09 -18.43 1.50
C LYS A 49 4.20 -17.18 1.54
N MET A 50 4.67 -16.06 2.11
CA MET A 50 3.95 -14.79 2.13
C MET A 50 3.64 -14.30 0.71
N LEU A 51 4.62 -14.31 -0.19
CA LEU A 51 4.41 -13.93 -1.60
C LEU A 51 3.40 -14.86 -2.30
N GLN A 52 3.44 -16.15 -2.03
CA GLN A 52 2.48 -17.13 -2.55
C GLN A 52 1.06 -16.86 -2.05
N LEU A 53 0.88 -16.54 -0.76
CA LEU A 53 -0.42 -16.19 -0.19
C LEU A 53 -1.01 -14.94 -0.83
N ILE A 54 -0.19 -13.91 -1.05
CA ILE A 54 -0.64 -12.70 -1.77
C ILE A 54 -1.09 -13.06 -3.19
N GLN A 55 -0.29 -13.85 -3.92
CA GLN A 55 -0.62 -14.25 -5.28
C GLN A 55 -1.89 -15.12 -5.35
N GLN A 56 -2.06 -16.02 -4.39
CA GLN A 56 -3.25 -16.85 -4.26
C GLN A 56 -4.49 -15.99 -3.97
N ASN A 57 -4.38 -15.03 -3.05
CA ASN A 57 -5.47 -14.10 -2.76
C ASN A 57 -5.92 -13.34 -4.01
N VAL A 58 -4.97 -12.85 -4.82
CA VAL A 58 -5.28 -12.18 -6.10
C VAL A 58 -6.07 -13.09 -7.02
N GLN A 59 -5.64 -14.33 -7.19
CA GLN A 59 -6.32 -15.29 -8.06
C GLN A 59 -7.74 -15.59 -7.54
N GLU A 60 -7.87 -15.92 -6.27
CA GLU A 60 -9.15 -16.28 -5.64
C GLU A 60 -10.16 -15.12 -5.69
N ASN A 61 -9.73 -13.89 -5.37
CA ASN A 61 -10.62 -12.72 -5.41
C ASN A 61 -11.13 -12.43 -6.83
N LEU A 62 -10.25 -12.50 -7.84
CA LEU A 62 -10.65 -12.30 -9.22
C LEU A 62 -11.57 -13.43 -9.73
N GLU A 63 -11.34 -14.66 -9.29
CA GLU A 63 -12.19 -15.80 -9.65
C GLU A 63 -13.57 -15.74 -9.00
N LEU A 64 -13.67 -15.27 -7.77
CA LEU A 64 -14.92 -15.11 -7.04
C LEU A 64 -15.77 -13.96 -7.58
N SER A 65 -15.12 -12.86 -7.97
CA SER A 65 -15.82 -11.62 -8.32
C SER A 65 -16.10 -11.47 -9.82
N LEU A 66 -15.37 -12.16 -10.68
CA LEU A 66 -15.52 -12.08 -12.13
C LEU A 66 -15.77 -13.45 -12.77
N PRO A 67 -16.71 -13.55 -13.71
CA PRO A 67 -16.87 -14.77 -14.49
C PRO A 67 -15.61 -15.09 -15.31
N PRO A 68 -15.40 -16.35 -15.70
CA PRO A 68 -14.36 -16.70 -16.68
C PRO A 68 -14.53 -15.87 -17.96
N GLY A 69 -13.45 -15.21 -18.41
CA GLY A 69 -13.49 -14.36 -19.59
C GLY A 69 -12.26 -13.49 -19.75
N GLU A 70 -12.30 -12.65 -20.77
CA GLU A 70 -11.19 -11.77 -21.16
C GLU A 70 -10.82 -10.79 -20.03
N GLU A 71 -11.81 -10.18 -19.39
CA GLU A 71 -11.60 -9.20 -18.33
C GLU A 71 -10.83 -9.80 -17.14
N ARG A 72 -11.25 -10.98 -16.66
CA ARG A 72 -10.55 -11.67 -15.56
C ARG A 72 -9.13 -12.04 -15.95
N THR A 73 -8.94 -12.56 -17.16
CA THR A 73 -7.61 -12.91 -17.68
C THR A 73 -6.71 -11.69 -17.77
N GLU A 74 -7.21 -10.59 -18.31
CA GLU A 74 -6.47 -9.33 -18.42
C GLU A 74 -6.05 -8.78 -17.06
N LEU A 75 -6.94 -8.81 -16.06
CA LEU A 75 -6.61 -8.34 -14.70
C LEU A 75 -5.58 -9.24 -14.01
N LEU A 76 -5.67 -10.57 -14.19
CA LEU A 76 -4.68 -11.51 -13.66
C LEU A 76 -3.30 -11.30 -14.30
N GLU A 77 -3.23 -11.16 -15.61
CA GLU A 77 -1.97 -10.94 -16.34
C GLU A 77 -1.34 -9.57 -16.02
N ALA A 78 -2.18 -8.58 -15.71
CA ALA A 78 -1.73 -7.25 -15.37
C ALA A 78 -1.30 -7.10 -13.90
N HIS A 79 -1.62 -8.06 -13.04
CA HIS A 79 -1.15 -8.03 -11.66
C HIS A 79 0.37 -8.22 -11.62
N ASN A 80 1.05 -7.30 -10.95
CA ASN A 80 2.51 -7.29 -10.86
C ASN A 80 2.96 -6.68 -9.52
N LEU A 81 3.44 -7.52 -8.62
CA LEU A 81 4.18 -7.06 -7.44
C LEU A 81 5.57 -6.56 -7.85
N VAL A 82 5.96 -5.40 -7.34
CA VAL A 82 7.35 -4.96 -7.42
C VAL A 82 8.05 -5.39 -6.14
N ILE A 83 8.89 -6.41 -6.24
CA ILE A 83 9.57 -6.99 -5.08
C ILE A 83 10.91 -6.28 -4.88
N HIS A 84 11.07 -5.68 -3.70
CA HIS A 84 12.32 -5.11 -3.22
C HIS A 84 12.96 -6.06 -2.19
N ASP A 85 13.77 -6.98 -2.70
CA ASP A 85 14.43 -8.05 -1.95
C ASP A 85 15.96 -7.80 -1.91
N ASP A 86 16.35 -6.65 -1.35
CA ASP A 86 17.75 -6.27 -1.17
C ASP A 86 18.08 -6.38 0.32
N PRO A 87 19.15 -7.12 0.72
CA PRO A 87 19.56 -7.23 2.12
C PRO A 87 19.79 -5.92 2.86
N LYS A 88 19.95 -4.80 2.15
CA LYS A 88 20.02 -3.47 2.78
C LYS A 88 18.74 -3.10 3.55
N PHE A 89 17.63 -3.75 3.27
CA PHE A 89 16.36 -3.53 3.96
C PHE A 89 16.18 -4.42 5.20
N ASP A 90 17.15 -5.28 5.54
CA ASP A 90 17.07 -6.10 6.75
C ASP A 90 16.99 -5.22 8.00
N GLY A 91 15.88 -5.34 8.73
CA GLY A 91 15.58 -4.48 9.88
C GLY A 91 15.21 -3.03 9.54
N ALA A 92 14.95 -2.72 8.27
CA ALA A 92 14.58 -1.37 7.86
C ALA A 92 13.28 -0.90 8.52
N THR A 93 13.28 0.34 8.95
CA THR A 93 12.14 1.06 9.52
C THR A 93 11.15 1.49 8.43
N SER A 94 9.93 1.85 8.84
CA SER A 94 8.92 2.44 7.94
C SER A 94 9.46 3.69 7.22
N HIS A 95 10.31 4.49 7.89
CA HIS A 95 10.92 5.70 7.32
C HIS A 95 11.92 5.38 6.21
N GLU A 96 12.81 4.41 6.42
CA GLU A 96 13.80 4.00 5.43
C GLU A 96 13.14 3.38 4.20
N VAL A 97 12.09 2.57 4.41
CA VAL A 97 11.28 2.02 3.33
C VAL A 97 10.60 3.16 2.55
N ARG A 98 10.02 4.14 3.25
CA ARG A 98 9.33 5.28 2.64
C ARG A 98 10.28 6.13 1.81
N ASP A 99 11.45 6.44 2.32
CA ASP A 99 12.47 7.22 1.61
C ASP A 99 12.90 6.52 0.30
N HIS A 100 13.10 5.20 0.36
CA HIS A 100 13.40 4.44 -0.85
C HIS A 100 12.22 4.40 -1.83
N PHE A 101 11.01 4.23 -1.31
CA PHE A 101 9.80 4.21 -2.13
C PHE A 101 9.57 5.54 -2.84
N HIS A 102 9.83 6.68 -2.20
CA HIS A 102 9.81 8.00 -2.85
C HIS A 102 10.75 8.04 -4.06
N GLY A 103 11.99 7.59 -3.89
CA GLY A 103 12.97 7.51 -4.99
C GLY A 103 12.51 6.61 -6.12
N TRP A 104 11.97 5.44 -5.78
CA TRP A 104 11.42 4.50 -6.77
C TRP A 104 10.25 5.11 -7.55
N VAL A 105 9.31 5.77 -6.86
CA VAL A 105 8.17 6.45 -7.51
C VAL A 105 8.67 7.54 -8.46
N ALA A 106 9.61 8.38 -8.04
CA ALA A 106 10.18 9.44 -8.87
C ALA A 106 10.81 8.90 -10.16
N GLU A 107 11.42 7.70 -10.12
CA GLU A 107 11.98 7.06 -11.30
C GLU A 107 10.94 6.38 -12.21
N GLN A 108 9.90 5.77 -11.62
CA GLN A 108 8.95 4.96 -12.37
C GLN A 108 7.80 5.79 -12.95
N LEU A 109 7.33 6.79 -12.22
CA LEU A 109 6.17 7.58 -12.61
C LEU A 109 6.30 8.22 -14.01
N PRO A 110 7.45 8.82 -14.39
CA PRO A 110 7.63 9.36 -15.74
C PRO A 110 7.54 8.31 -16.85
N LYS A 111 7.76 7.03 -16.54
CA LYS A 111 7.71 5.94 -17.51
C LYS A 111 6.29 5.48 -17.84
N VAL A 112 5.34 5.76 -16.94
CA VAL A 112 3.96 5.28 -17.04
C VAL A 112 2.96 6.36 -17.43
N VAL A 113 3.35 7.62 -17.40
CA VAL A 113 2.49 8.73 -17.82
C VAL A 113 2.57 8.97 -19.33
N ASN A 114 1.43 9.36 -19.91
CA ASN A 114 1.44 9.92 -21.25
C ASN A 114 1.95 11.36 -21.16
N THR A 115 3.09 11.60 -21.76
CA THR A 115 3.79 12.89 -21.71
C THR A 115 3.06 13.96 -22.55
N SER A 116 1.99 14.53 -21.98
CA SER A 116 1.58 15.85 -22.42
C SER A 116 2.56 16.90 -21.85
N GLU A 117 2.86 17.95 -22.59
CA GLU A 117 3.72 19.04 -22.09
C GLU A 117 3.21 19.62 -20.75
N LYS A 118 1.89 19.57 -20.53
CA LYS A 118 1.26 20.00 -19.28
C LYS A 118 1.69 19.11 -18.11
N LEU A 119 1.67 17.78 -18.29
CA LEU A 119 2.05 16.84 -17.25
C LEU A 119 3.55 16.86 -16.97
N GLN A 120 4.38 17.04 -18.00
CA GLN A 120 5.83 17.25 -17.81
C GLN A 120 6.12 18.52 -16.99
N ARG A 121 5.39 19.60 -17.23
CA ARG A 121 5.53 20.83 -16.42
C ARG A 121 5.11 20.60 -14.97
N ILE A 122 4.03 19.83 -14.73
CA ILE A 122 3.58 19.47 -13.39
C ILE A 122 4.64 18.62 -12.69
N LEU A 123 5.16 17.59 -13.34
CA LEU A 123 6.23 16.74 -12.80
C LEU A 123 7.52 17.50 -12.50
N GLN A 124 7.81 18.56 -13.27
CA GLN A 124 9.00 19.40 -13.08
C GLN A 124 8.82 20.55 -12.08
N SER A 125 7.58 20.98 -11.84
CA SER A 125 7.27 22.15 -10.99
C SER A 125 7.00 21.82 -9.54
N HIS A 126 6.79 20.55 -9.20
CA HIS A 126 6.57 20.14 -7.83
C HIS A 126 7.91 20.04 -7.11
N SER A 127 8.15 21.03 -6.26
CA SER A 127 9.19 20.92 -5.25
C SER A 127 8.80 19.82 -4.26
N GLU A 128 9.78 19.21 -3.63
CA GLU A 128 9.60 18.18 -2.59
C GLU A 128 8.68 18.61 -1.43
N THR A 129 8.33 19.90 -1.37
CA THR A 129 7.49 20.52 -0.33
C THR A 129 5.98 20.49 -0.60
N ASP A 130 5.53 20.11 -1.81
CA ASP A 130 4.10 20.08 -2.12
C ASP A 130 3.56 18.65 -2.17
N LEU A 131 3.71 17.96 -1.05
CA LEU A 131 3.42 16.54 -0.86
C LEU A 131 1.96 16.17 -1.13
N TYR A 132 1.03 17.11 -0.96
CA TYR A 132 -0.40 16.89 -1.16
C TYR A 132 -0.87 17.15 -2.60
N ALA A 133 -0.05 17.76 -3.42
CA ALA A 133 -0.37 18.12 -4.80
C ALA A 133 0.52 17.42 -5.84
N GLY A 134 1.28 16.39 -5.42
CA GLY A 134 2.14 15.61 -6.31
C GLY A 134 1.35 14.96 -7.44
N PRO A 135 1.91 14.89 -8.66
CA PRO A 135 1.25 14.28 -9.81
C PRO A 135 0.91 12.80 -9.59
N GLU A 136 1.62 12.11 -8.72
CA GLU A 136 1.35 10.73 -8.30
C GLU A 136 0.02 10.56 -7.58
N TYR A 137 -0.56 11.64 -7.08
CA TYR A 137 -1.82 11.65 -6.38
C TYR A 137 -2.97 11.00 -7.19
N GLY A 138 -3.01 11.22 -8.48
CA GLY A 138 -3.98 10.62 -9.40
C GLY A 138 -3.58 9.26 -9.97
N PHE A 139 -2.43 8.68 -9.57
CA PHE A 139 -1.91 7.46 -10.20
C PHE A 139 -2.22 6.16 -9.44
N GLY A 140 -3.09 6.24 -8.43
CA GLY A 140 -3.61 5.08 -7.71
C GLY A 140 -2.68 4.52 -6.65
N ALA A 141 -3.07 3.38 -6.08
CA ALA A 141 -2.41 2.75 -4.96
C ALA A 141 -0.91 2.45 -5.21
N ARG A 142 -0.56 2.00 -6.42
CA ARG A 142 0.81 1.59 -6.78
C ARG A 142 1.89 2.65 -6.52
N PHE A 143 1.56 3.92 -6.63
CA PHE A 143 2.51 5.04 -6.48
C PHE A 143 2.33 5.83 -5.19
N ASN A 144 1.36 5.46 -4.37
CA ASN A 144 1.05 6.13 -3.11
C ASN A 144 1.21 5.23 -1.89
N LEU A 145 1.19 3.92 -2.10
CA LEU A 145 1.27 2.94 -1.03
C LEU A 145 2.30 1.87 -1.36
N ALA A 146 3.00 1.40 -0.34
CA ALA A 146 3.88 0.25 -0.42
C ALA A 146 3.59 -0.71 0.72
N LEU A 147 3.85 -1.99 0.48
CA LEU A 147 3.84 -3.00 1.54
C LEU A 147 5.26 -3.17 2.08
N PHE A 148 5.38 -3.46 3.36
CA PHE A 148 6.63 -3.97 3.91
C PHE A 148 6.37 -5.12 4.89
N VAL A 149 7.28 -6.08 4.88
CA VAL A 149 7.15 -7.35 5.58
C VAL A 149 8.35 -7.51 6.49
N ASP A 150 8.10 -7.46 7.78
CA ASP A 150 9.06 -7.71 8.85
C ASP A 150 8.84 -9.07 9.53
N ASP A 151 9.52 -9.31 10.63
CA ASP A 151 9.40 -10.54 11.40
C ASP A 151 7.96 -10.80 11.87
N ILE A 152 7.24 -9.76 12.34
CA ILE A 152 5.86 -9.90 12.81
C ILE A 152 4.95 -10.36 11.68
N CYS A 153 5.13 -9.79 10.49
CA CYS A 153 4.36 -10.20 9.32
C CYS A 153 4.60 -11.67 8.96
N LEU A 154 5.85 -12.12 8.97
CA LEU A 154 6.16 -13.54 8.66
C LEU A 154 5.64 -14.48 9.74
N GLU A 155 5.83 -14.15 11.01
CA GLU A 155 5.33 -14.93 12.14
C GLU A 155 3.80 -15.00 12.18
N SER A 156 3.10 -13.97 11.71
CA SER A 156 1.64 -13.95 11.69
C SER A 156 1.03 -15.13 10.94
N MET A 157 1.75 -15.72 9.97
CA MET A 157 1.29 -16.92 9.26
C MET A 157 1.18 -18.17 10.14
N ASP A 158 1.84 -18.17 11.29
CA ASP A 158 1.83 -19.30 12.24
C ASP A 158 0.97 -19.01 13.48
N TYR A 159 0.75 -17.74 13.81
CA TYR A 159 0.10 -17.31 15.04
C TYR A 159 -1.27 -16.66 14.85
N MET A 160 -1.61 -16.22 13.66
CA MET A 160 -2.90 -15.60 13.35
C MET A 160 -3.72 -16.47 12.40
N LEU A 161 -5.04 -16.35 12.47
CA LEU A 161 -5.93 -17.03 11.51
C LEU A 161 -5.70 -16.49 10.10
N ASP A 162 -5.64 -15.16 9.98
CA ASP A 162 -5.38 -14.44 8.75
C ASP A 162 -4.06 -13.69 8.88
N PRO A 163 -3.05 -14.01 8.06
CA PRO A 163 -1.75 -13.33 8.08
C PRO A 163 -1.85 -11.87 7.73
N VAL A 164 -0.91 -11.07 8.24
CA VAL A 164 -0.85 -9.64 8.00
C VAL A 164 0.41 -9.22 7.25
N VAL A 165 0.29 -8.11 6.53
CA VAL A 165 1.39 -7.30 6.04
C VAL A 165 1.21 -5.86 6.52
N LYS A 166 2.26 -5.06 6.48
CA LYS A 166 2.17 -3.62 6.77
C LYS A 166 1.99 -2.86 5.48
N VAL A 167 0.96 -2.01 5.41
CA VAL A 167 0.76 -1.06 4.32
C VAL A 167 1.20 0.32 4.79
N MET A 168 2.05 0.96 4.00
CA MET A 168 2.66 2.24 4.31
C MET A 168 2.19 3.30 3.32
N TYR A 169 1.81 4.47 3.84
CA TYR A 169 1.44 5.63 3.05
C TYR A 169 2.67 6.49 2.74
N LYS A 170 2.89 6.75 1.46
CA LYS A 170 4.06 7.50 0.98
C LYS A 170 4.10 8.92 1.52
N GLN A 171 2.97 9.60 1.52
CA GLN A 171 2.87 11.04 1.82
C GLN A 171 2.83 11.37 3.32
N TRP A 172 2.96 10.35 4.18
CA TRP A 172 3.02 10.60 5.60
C TRP A 172 4.39 11.16 6.01
N GLY A 173 4.34 12.18 6.85
CA GLY A 173 5.48 12.64 7.61
C GLY A 173 6.53 13.35 6.78
N ASP A 174 6.27 14.59 6.45
CA ASP A 174 7.33 15.55 6.14
C ASP A 174 8.08 15.92 7.44
N LEU A 175 8.61 14.85 8.08
CA LEU A 175 9.33 14.99 9.34
C LEU A 175 10.67 15.65 9.09
N SER A 176 11.02 16.64 9.93
CA SER A 176 12.37 17.18 9.98
C SER A 176 13.39 16.08 10.32
N PRO A 177 14.68 16.25 10.01
CA PRO A 177 15.71 15.26 10.38
C PRO A 177 15.72 14.93 11.88
N GLU A 178 15.40 15.90 12.72
CA GLU A 178 15.30 15.73 14.17
C GLU A 178 14.12 14.83 14.55
N GLU A 179 12.96 15.04 13.93
CA GLU A 179 11.77 14.21 14.14
C GLU A 179 11.95 12.79 13.59
N ARG A 180 12.71 12.61 12.51
CA ARG A 180 13.08 11.27 12.00
C ARG A 180 14.06 10.52 12.89
N SER A 181 14.74 11.21 13.80
CA SER A 181 15.71 10.62 14.71
C SER A 181 15.10 10.03 15.99
N TYR A 182 13.80 10.15 16.20
CA TYR A 182 13.17 9.55 17.35
C TYR A 182 13.32 8.03 17.33
N LYS A 183 13.53 7.46 18.50
CA LYS A 183 13.56 6.01 18.64
C LYS A 183 12.16 5.48 18.47
N ILE A 184 12.04 4.45 17.62
CA ILE A 184 10.83 3.63 17.61
C ILE A 184 10.65 3.08 19.00
N ASP A 185 9.56 3.47 19.65
CA ASP A 185 9.17 2.91 20.93
C ASP A 185 8.26 1.71 20.65
N PRO A 186 8.63 0.48 21.07
CA PRO A 186 7.77 -0.68 20.86
C PRO A 186 6.39 -0.55 21.48
N GLU A 187 6.26 0.23 22.57
CA GLU A 187 4.97 0.50 23.20
C GLU A 187 4.11 1.45 22.35
N TRP A 188 4.72 2.30 21.56
CA TRP A 188 4.03 3.28 20.71
C TRP A 188 4.01 2.95 19.22
N HIS A 189 4.59 1.84 18.83
CA HIS A 189 4.54 1.36 17.43
C HIS A 189 4.88 2.45 16.39
N ASP A 190 6.10 2.95 16.43
CA ASP A 190 6.60 4.03 15.58
C ASP A 190 6.07 5.45 15.89
N GLY A 191 5.17 5.60 16.84
CA GLY A 191 4.65 6.89 17.23
C GLY A 191 5.55 7.65 18.20
N THR A 192 5.15 8.87 18.53
CA THR A 192 5.78 9.74 19.53
C THR A 192 4.98 9.83 20.82
N THR A 193 3.74 9.36 20.79
CA THR A 193 2.82 9.31 21.91
C THR A 193 2.12 7.95 21.98
N ASP A 194 1.37 7.71 23.03
CA ASP A 194 0.49 6.54 23.19
C ASP A 194 -0.96 6.82 22.72
N GLU A 195 -1.21 7.99 22.14
CA GLU A 195 -2.53 8.36 21.64
C GLU A 195 -2.91 7.52 20.42
N TRP A 196 -4.05 6.85 20.51
CA TRP A 196 -4.55 5.95 19.47
C TRP A 196 -4.91 6.66 18.14
N GLU A 197 -5.09 7.98 18.16
CA GLU A 197 -5.37 8.80 16.98
C GLU A 197 -4.11 9.25 16.23
N GLU A 198 -2.91 9.06 16.83
CA GLU A 198 -1.68 9.46 16.17
C GLU A 198 -1.46 8.61 14.89
N ASP A 199 -1.35 9.27 13.73
CA ASP A 199 -1.01 8.61 12.47
C ASP A 199 0.51 8.39 12.42
N VAL A 200 0.93 7.13 12.33
CA VAL A 200 2.34 6.72 12.19
C VAL A 200 2.73 6.40 10.74
N GLY A 201 1.82 6.67 9.80
CA GLY A 201 2.06 6.53 8.37
C GLY A 201 2.12 5.10 7.85
N TRP A 202 1.72 4.13 8.65
CA TRP A 202 1.53 2.75 8.25
C TRP A 202 0.49 2.07 9.16
N MET A 203 -0.11 1.01 8.65
CA MET A 203 -1.07 0.17 9.39
C MET A 203 -0.93 -1.29 8.98
N TYR A 204 -1.50 -2.20 9.77
CA TYR A 204 -1.63 -3.59 9.36
C TYR A 204 -2.78 -3.78 8.38
N MET A 205 -2.58 -4.66 7.43
CA MET A 205 -3.58 -5.12 6.46
C MET A 205 -3.57 -6.64 6.44
N LEU A 206 -4.74 -7.27 6.45
CA LEU A 206 -4.84 -8.70 6.24
C LEU A 206 -4.41 -9.05 4.80
N VAL A 207 -3.67 -10.14 4.64
CA VAL A 207 -3.31 -10.63 3.29
C VAL A 207 -4.57 -10.99 2.50
N ALA A 208 -5.61 -11.47 3.18
CA ALA A 208 -6.91 -11.75 2.58
C ALA A 208 -7.60 -10.53 1.97
N GLU A 209 -7.28 -9.32 2.43
CA GLU A 209 -7.85 -8.05 1.94
C GLU A 209 -6.97 -7.34 0.88
N TYR A 210 -5.93 -8.00 0.39
CA TYR A 210 -4.96 -7.38 -0.53
C TYR A 210 -5.61 -6.73 -1.74
N VAL A 211 -6.50 -7.45 -2.44
CA VAL A 211 -7.15 -6.96 -3.67
C VAL A 211 -8.12 -5.84 -3.36
N ASP A 212 -8.98 -6.03 -2.35
CA ASP A 212 -10.00 -5.06 -1.96
C ASP A 212 -9.36 -3.76 -1.47
N THR A 213 -8.31 -3.87 -0.67
CA THR A 213 -7.56 -2.70 -0.19
C THR A 213 -6.88 -1.99 -1.36
N TYR A 214 -6.23 -2.72 -2.28
CA TYR A 214 -5.66 -2.10 -3.46
C TYR A 214 -6.70 -1.37 -4.30
N ASP A 215 -7.86 -1.99 -4.55
CA ASP A 215 -8.94 -1.41 -5.36
C ASP A 215 -9.49 -0.13 -4.74
N ARG A 216 -9.76 -0.13 -3.44
CA ARG A 216 -10.23 1.04 -2.70
C ARG A 216 -9.24 2.21 -2.78
N PHE A 217 -7.97 1.94 -2.48
CA PHE A 217 -6.92 2.97 -2.54
C PHE A 217 -6.53 3.39 -3.95
N ALA A 218 -6.85 2.60 -4.97
CA ALA A 218 -6.63 2.99 -6.36
C ALA A 218 -7.52 4.16 -6.78
N TRP A 219 -8.65 4.32 -6.11
CA TRP A 219 -9.65 5.34 -6.42
C TRP A 219 -9.32 6.72 -5.83
N THR A 220 -9.17 6.82 -4.51
CA THR A 220 -8.97 8.08 -3.77
C THR A 220 -8.07 7.85 -2.56
N HIS A 221 -6.85 7.41 -2.82
CA HIS A 221 -5.92 6.90 -1.82
C HIS A 221 -5.76 7.74 -0.55
N ASN A 222 -5.71 9.08 -0.63
CA ASN A 222 -5.53 9.86 0.58
C ASN A 222 -6.82 10.07 1.39
N ALA A 223 -7.96 10.29 0.75
CA ALA A 223 -9.21 10.37 1.49
C ALA A 223 -9.48 9.05 2.22
N ILE A 224 -9.28 7.92 1.51
CA ILE A 224 -9.44 6.59 2.09
C ILE A 224 -8.40 6.33 3.18
N TRP A 225 -7.15 6.81 3.04
CA TRP A 225 -6.17 6.64 4.11
C TRP A 225 -6.68 7.22 5.43
N PHE A 226 -7.14 8.46 5.44
CA PHE A 226 -7.66 9.10 6.65
C PHE A 226 -8.93 8.44 7.20
N ASP A 227 -9.75 7.86 6.33
CA ASP A 227 -11.00 7.20 6.72
C ASP A 227 -10.77 5.77 7.24
N GLU A 228 -9.75 5.06 6.74
CA GLU A 228 -9.47 3.65 7.07
C GLU A 228 -8.24 3.46 7.96
N TYR A 229 -7.47 4.51 8.23
CA TYR A 229 -6.29 4.39 9.06
C TYR A 229 -6.65 3.93 10.48
N ILE A 230 -5.95 2.90 10.92
CA ILE A 230 -6.01 2.41 12.30
C ILE A 230 -4.59 2.27 12.79
N ARG A 231 -4.31 2.94 13.90
CA ARG A 231 -2.98 2.92 14.49
C ARG A 231 -2.58 1.51 14.92
N PRO A 232 -1.40 1.00 14.50
CA PRO A 232 -0.85 -0.25 15.01
C PRO A 232 -0.69 -0.24 16.56
N PRO A 233 -0.87 -1.38 17.22
CA PRO A 233 -1.09 -2.71 16.66
C PRO A 233 -2.55 -3.03 16.33
N LEU A 234 -3.48 -2.09 16.53
CA LEU A 234 -4.90 -2.30 16.26
C LEU A 234 -5.14 -2.61 14.78
N MET A 235 -6.23 -3.30 14.51
CA MET A 235 -6.67 -3.67 13.16
C MET A 235 -8.17 -3.48 13.01
N TYR A 236 -8.60 -3.27 11.79
CA TYR A 236 -10.03 -3.16 11.48
C TYR A 236 -10.76 -4.45 11.88
N HIS A 237 -11.85 -4.32 12.62
CA HIS A 237 -12.66 -5.43 13.16
C HIS A 237 -11.95 -6.37 14.16
N GLN A 238 -10.74 -6.10 14.59
CA GLN A 238 -10.08 -6.87 15.65
C GLN A 238 -9.93 -6.02 16.90
N TYR A 239 -10.83 -6.26 17.87
CA TYR A 239 -10.84 -5.58 19.15
C TYR A 239 -10.30 -6.44 20.30
N ASP A 240 -9.92 -7.69 20.00
CA ASP A 240 -9.37 -8.60 20.99
C ASP A 240 -7.84 -8.50 20.99
N GLU A 241 -7.27 -7.96 22.06
CA GLU A 241 -5.82 -7.80 22.23
C GLU A 241 -5.05 -9.12 22.06
N ALA A 242 -5.67 -10.25 22.34
CA ALA A 242 -5.07 -11.57 22.15
C ALA A 242 -4.88 -11.97 20.68
N ASN A 243 -5.45 -11.20 19.73
CA ASN A 243 -5.37 -11.45 18.31
C ASN A 243 -4.66 -10.33 17.54
N LEU A 244 -4.03 -9.38 18.24
CA LEU A 244 -3.28 -8.32 17.57
C LEU A 244 -1.93 -8.82 17.04
N PRO A 245 -1.43 -8.26 15.93
CA PRO A 245 -0.11 -8.62 15.41
C PRO A 245 0.99 -8.43 16.46
N GLY A 246 1.78 -9.49 16.67
CA GLY A 246 2.86 -9.48 17.65
C GLY A 246 2.47 -9.87 19.07
N PHE A 247 1.19 -10.15 19.38
CA PHE A 247 0.75 -10.53 20.74
C PHE A 247 1.51 -11.73 21.29
N TRP A 248 1.98 -12.63 20.44
CA TRP A 248 2.76 -13.83 20.81
C TRP A 248 4.18 -13.54 21.30
N ARG A 249 4.62 -12.28 21.21
CA ARG A 249 5.96 -11.86 21.65
C ARG A 249 6.00 -11.32 23.08
N ASN A 250 4.83 -11.18 23.72
CA ASN A 250 4.65 -10.68 25.08
C ASN A 250 4.71 -11.78 26.13
#